data_5dc3eae14be10ddfbfef1679e1e5ba16
#
_entry.id   5dc3eae14be10ddfbfef1679e1e5ba16
#
_cell.length_a   1.000
_cell.length_b   1.000
_cell.length_c   1.000
_cell.angle_alpha   90.00
_cell.angle_beta   90.00
_cell.angle_gamma   90.00
#
_symmetry.space_group_name_H-M   'P 1'
#
loop_
_entity.id
_entity.type
_entity.pdbx_description
1 polymer ?
#
loop_
_entity_poly.entity_id
_entity_poly.type
_entity_poly.pdbx_seq_one_letter_code
_entity_poly.pdbx_strand_id
1 'polypeptide(L)'
;MIVICVIDDHGGMLFNHRRQSQDRILRARILQRTKGKKLWMNAYSYEQFAAESAPHVVVSPHFLHEAAAGDYCFVETCCLKAVESRIEAMIVYRWNRSYPTDFRLDLALTPPHWIQTHTAEFAGNSHPCITEEIYLPAAHREET
;
A
#
# COMPACT_ATOMS: atom_id res chain seq x y z
N MET A 1 8.37 -6.89 6.32
CA MET A 1 6.99 -6.47 6.02
C MET A 1 6.78 -6.17 4.55
N ILE A 2 5.58 -6.38 4.07
CA ILE A 2 5.19 -6.06 2.69
C ILE A 2 4.23 -4.87 2.78
N VAL A 3 4.56 -3.76 2.13
CA VAL A 3 3.77 -2.54 2.22
C VAL A 3 2.78 -2.47 1.06
N ILE A 4 1.53 -2.14 1.37
CA ILE A 4 0.47 -1.89 0.40
C ILE A 4 0.10 -0.41 0.50
N CYS A 5 0.09 0.30 -0.62
CA CYS A 5 -0.39 1.68 -0.67
C CYS A 5 -1.17 1.94 -1.96
N VAL A 6 -1.94 3.02 -1.95
CA VAL A 6 -2.74 3.45 -3.09
C VAL A 6 -2.34 4.89 -3.40
N ILE A 7 -1.98 5.17 -4.66
CA ILE A 7 -1.48 6.48 -5.05
C ILE A 7 -2.19 7.00 -6.31
N ASP A 8 -2.19 8.32 -6.44
CA ASP A 8 -2.66 8.98 -7.66
C ASP A 8 -1.52 9.11 -8.69
N ASP A 9 -1.77 9.82 -9.79
CA ASP A 9 -0.80 9.97 -10.89
C ASP A 9 0.50 10.67 -10.49
N HIS A 10 0.50 11.37 -9.36
CA HIS A 10 1.65 12.11 -8.86
C HIS A 10 2.25 11.50 -7.58
N GLY A 11 1.90 10.25 -7.28
CA GLY A 11 2.34 9.59 -6.05
C GLY A 11 1.62 10.06 -4.81
N GLY A 12 0.52 10.78 -4.98
CA GLY A 12 -0.26 11.34 -3.88
C GLY A 12 -1.01 10.27 -3.09
N MET A 13 -1.09 10.46 -1.78
CA MET A 13 -1.77 9.55 -0.87
C MET A 13 -2.88 10.26 -0.09
N LEU A 14 -2.65 11.50 0.32
CA LEU A 14 -3.59 12.28 1.11
C LEU A 14 -3.71 13.69 0.58
N PHE A 15 -4.84 14.31 0.88
CA PHE A 15 -5.05 15.74 0.78
C PHE A 15 -5.80 16.21 2.02
N ASN A 16 -5.27 17.22 2.67
CA ASN A 16 -5.90 17.83 3.86
C ASN A 16 -6.15 16.76 4.95
N HIS A 17 -5.18 15.86 5.16
CA HIS A 17 -5.21 14.75 6.12
C HIS A 17 -6.29 13.69 5.81
N ARG A 18 -6.80 13.66 4.58
CA ARG A 18 -7.82 12.68 4.17
C ARG A 18 -7.35 11.90 2.94
N ARG A 19 -7.76 10.62 2.87
CA ARG A 19 -7.50 9.83 1.66
C ARG A 19 -8.18 10.47 0.46
N GLN A 20 -7.53 10.36 -0.69
CA GLN A 20 -8.00 10.98 -1.91
C GLN A 20 -9.25 10.30 -2.46
N SER A 21 -9.36 9.00 -2.28
CA SER A 21 -10.49 8.22 -2.74
C SER A 21 -10.54 6.87 -2.05
N GLN A 22 -11.59 6.10 -2.32
CA GLN A 22 -11.71 4.73 -1.87
C GLN A 22 -12.54 3.94 -2.88
N ASP A 23 -12.39 2.62 -2.85
CA ASP A 23 -13.04 1.74 -3.81
C ASP A 23 -13.30 0.39 -3.16
N ARG A 24 -14.55 -0.06 -3.21
CA ARG A 24 -14.97 -1.30 -2.56
C ARG A 24 -14.29 -2.53 -3.16
N ILE A 25 -14.15 -2.56 -4.49
CA ILE A 25 -13.51 -3.68 -5.19
C ILE A 25 -12.02 -3.73 -4.85
N LEU A 26 -11.37 -2.58 -4.76
CA LEU A 26 -9.97 -2.51 -4.32
C LEU A 26 -9.81 -3.03 -2.89
N ARG A 27 -10.68 -2.61 -1.96
CA ARG A 27 -10.62 -3.13 -0.58
C ARG A 27 -10.76 -4.64 -0.55
N ALA A 28 -11.71 -5.19 -1.29
CA ALA A 28 -11.92 -6.64 -1.35
C ALA A 28 -10.67 -7.35 -1.90
N ARG A 29 -10.02 -6.77 -2.91
CA ARG A 29 -8.80 -7.33 -3.49
C ARG A 29 -7.64 -7.34 -2.49
N ILE A 30 -7.49 -6.27 -1.72
CA ILE A 30 -6.47 -6.18 -0.66
C ILE A 30 -6.71 -7.25 0.41
N LEU A 31 -7.96 -7.39 0.87
CA LEU A 31 -8.30 -8.38 1.89
C LEU A 31 -8.09 -9.81 1.39
N GLN A 32 -8.42 -10.08 0.14
CA GLN A 32 -8.20 -11.40 -0.46
C GLN A 32 -6.71 -11.73 -0.59
N ARG A 33 -5.91 -10.75 -1.02
CA ARG A 33 -4.46 -10.92 -1.20
C ARG A 33 -3.76 -11.21 0.13
N THR A 34 -4.26 -10.64 1.21
CA THR A 34 -3.61 -10.74 2.54
C THR A 34 -4.22 -11.84 3.41
N LYS A 35 -5.20 -12.57 2.91
CA LYS A 35 -5.89 -13.63 3.64
C LYS A 35 -4.88 -14.66 4.17
N GLY A 36 -5.02 -15.02 5.44
CA GLY A 36 -4.12 -15.98 6.08
C GLY A 36 -2.84 -15.37 6.65
N LYS A 37 -2.65 -14.06 6.50
CA LYS A 37 -1.53 -13.30 7.04
C LYS A 37 -2.07 -12.16 7.88
N LYS A 38 -1.20 -11.50 8.65
CA LYS A 38 -1.59 -10.28 9.36
C LYS A 38 -1.55 -9.10 8.39
N LEU A 39 -2.60 -8.28 8.43
CA LEU A 39 -2.66 -7.01 7.71
C LEU A 39 -2.74 -5.90 8.74
N TRP A 40 -1.63 -5.21 8.91
CA TRP A 40 -1.47 -4.13 9.88
C TRP A 40 -1.90 -2.79 9.30
N MET A 41 -2.53 -1.97 10.11
CA MET A 41 -2.85 -0.58 9.74
C MET A 41 -3.14 0.23 10.99
N ASN A 42 -3.19 1.55 10.85
CA ASN A 42 -3.61 2.41 11.95
C ASN A 42 -5.13 2.54 11.99
N ALA A 43 -5.63 3.23 13.04
CA ALA A 43 -7.07 3.39 13.23
C ALA A 43 -7.74 4.15 12.08
N TYR A 44 -7.08 5.16 11.53
CA TYR A 44 -7.60 5.93 10.42
C TYR A 44 -7.87 5.04 9.20
N SER A 45 -6.89 4.24 8.84
CA SER A 45 -7.01 3.32 7.69
C SER A 45 -8.07 2.24 7.94
N TYR A 46 -8.17 1.77 9.18
CA TYR A 46 -9.16 0.75 9.52
C TYR A 46 -10.60 1.24 9.31
N GLU A 47 -10.87 2.54 9.43
CA GLU A 47 -12.21 3.07 9.25
C GLU A 47 -12.83 2.68 7.90
N GLN A 48 -12.03 2.63 6.84
CA GLN A 48 -12.56 2.24 5.52
C GLN A 48 -12.79 0.73 5.39
N PHE A 49 -12.19 -0.09 6.25
CA PHE A 49 -12.35 -1.55 6.26
C PHE A 49 -13.34 -2.04 7.31
N ALA A 50 -13.82 -1.16 8.19
CA ALA A 50 -14.61 -1.56 9.37
C ALA A 50 -15.89 -2.32 9.02
N ALA A 51 -16.49 -2.04 7.87
CA ALA A 51 -17.71 -2.73 7.42
C ALA A 51 -17.41 -4.07 6.73
N GLU A 52 -16.15 -4.38 6.48
CA GLU A 52 -15.74 -5.61 5.80
C GLU A 52 -15.48 -6.71 6.83
N SER A 53 -15.67 -7.98 6.40
CA SER A 53 -15.27 -9.12 7.22
C SER A 53 -13.77 -9.35 7.05
N ALA A 54 -12.99 -8.84 8.01
CA ALA A 54 -11.54 -8.85 7.93
C ALA A 54 -10.89 -9.22 9.28
N PRO A 55 -11.02 -10.51 9.71
CA PRO A 55 -10.52 -10.93 11.01
C PRO A 55 -8.99 -10.91 11.13
N HIS A 56 -8.27 -10.84 10.02
CA HIS A 56 -6.81 -10.81 10.00
C HIS A 56 -6.21 -9.39 10.07
N VAL A 57 -7.05 -8.37 10.15
CA VAL A 57 -6.58 -6.98 10.29
C VAL A 57 -6.18 -6.73 11.74
N VAL A 58 -4.99 -6.14 11.92
CA VAL A 58 -4.45 -5.75 13.22
C VAL A 58 -4.28 -4.24 13.23
N VAL A 59 -4.91 -3.57 14.18
CA VAL A 59 -4.88 -2.11 14.28
C VAL A 59 -3.93 -1.69 15.39
N SER A 60 -2.95 -0.84 15.05
CA SER A 60 -2.00 -0.31 16.01
C SER A 60 -1.45 1.03 15.53
N PRO A 61 -1.25 2.01 16.43
CA PRO A 61 -0.63 3.29 16.06
C PRO A 61 0.84 3.14 15.67
N HIS A 62 1.49 2.03 16.05
CA HIS A 62 2.92 1.78 15.78
C HIS A 62 3.11 0.58 14.84
N PHE A 63 2.16 0.35 13.95
CA PHE A 63 2.12 -0.86 13.14
C PHE A 63 3.37 -1.09 12.28
N LEU A 64 4.01 -0.02 11.79
CA LEU A 64 5.22 -0.15 10.97
C LEU A 64 6.42 -0.69 11.76
N HIS A 65 6.40 -0.54 13.08
CA HIS A 65 7.46 -1.07 13.96
C HIS A 65 7.12 -2.44 14.52
N GLU A 66 5.84 -2.78 14.57
CA GLU A 66 5.36 -4.03 15.14
C GLU A 66 5.26 -5.17 14.13
N ALA A 67 5.06 -4.83 12.85
CA ALA A 67 4.93 -5.84 11.80
C ALA A 67 6.21 -6.66 11.65
N ALA A 68 6.04 -7.96 11.48
CA ALA A 68 7.14 -8.90 11.31
C ALA A 68 7.38 -9.22 9.84
N ALA A 69 8.45 -9.98 9.56
CA ALA A 69 8.72 -10.48 8.23
C ALA A 69 7.52 -11.27 7.71
N GLY A 70 7.12 -11.01 6.49
CA GLY A 70 5.97 -11.65 5.84
C GLY A 70 4.62 -11.06 6.17
N ASP A 71 4.54 -10.15 7.15
CA ASP A 71 3.29 -9.44 7.45
C ASP A 71 3.06 -8.33 6.42
N TYR A 72 1.78 -7.98 6.22
CA TYR A 72 1.39 -6.88 5.34
C TYR A 72 1.08 -5.63 6.17
N CYS A 73 1.39 -4.46 5.61
CA CYS A 73 1.07 -3.17 6.20
C CYS A 73 0.35 -2.31 5.16
N PHE A 74 -0.87 -1.89 5.44
CA PHE A 74 -1.59 -0.94 4.59
C PHE A 74 -1.29 0.47 5.08
N VAL A 75 -0.66 1.28 4.22
CA VAL A 75 -0.12 2.57 4.60
C VAL A 75 -0.79 3.69 3.81
N GLU A 76 -1.38 4.65 4.51
CA GLU A 76 -2.00 5.84 3.91
C GLU A 76 -1.39 7.14 4.44
N THR A 77 -0.95 7.15 5.68
CA THR A 77 -0.65 8.39 6.40
C THR A 77 0.80 8.50 6.88
N CYS A 78 1.63 7.51 6.59
CA CYS A 78 2.98 7.42 7.15
C CYS A 78 4.04 7.59 6.08
N CYS A 79 5.15 8.23 6.47
CA CYS A 79 6.38 8.20 5.70
C CYS A 79 7.03 6.84 5.82
N LEU A 80 7.65 6.36 4.75
CA LEU A 80 8.25 5.02 4.69
C LEU A 80 9.78 5.04 4.64
N LYS A 81 10.38 6.19 4.40
CA LYS A 81 11.83 6.30 4.22
C LYS A 81 12.62 5.72 5.40
N ALA A 82 12.16 5.98 6.61
CA ALA A 82 12.84 5.51 7.82
C ALA A 82 12.80 3.99 8.00
N VAL A 83 11.84 3.30 7.38
CA VAL A 83 11.67 1.85 7.49
C VAL A 83 11.96 1.12 6.18
N GLU A 84 12.47 1.82 5.19
CA GLU A 84 12.69 1.28 3.85
C GLU A 84 13.48 -0.03 3.86
N SER A 85 14.52 -0.12 4.69
CA SER A 85 15.35 -1.32 4.77
C SER A 85 14.62 -2.57 5.25
N ARG A 86 13.46 -2.41 5.89
CA ARG A 86 12.66 -3.53 6.37
C ARG A 86 11.55 -3.94 5.40
N ILE A 87 11.40 -3.23 4.30
CA ILE A 87 10.32 -3.50 3.34
C ILE A 87 10.79 -4.59 2.36
N GLU A 88 10.09 -5.71 2.38
CA GLU A 88 10.38 -6.87 1.52
C GLU A 88 9.81 -6.71 0.12
N ALA A 89 8.69 -5.98 0.01
CA ALA A 89 8.03 -5.71 -1.26
C ALA A 89 7.07 -4.53 -1.09
N MET A 90 6.82 -3.82 -2.18
CA MET A 90 5.78 -2.80 -2.26
C MET A 90 4.70 -3.28 -3.21
N ILE A 91 3.47 -3.29 -2.76
CA ILE A 91 2.30 -3.51 -3.62
C ILE A 91 1.62 -2.16 -3.75
N VAL A 92 1.65 -1.61 -4.96
CA VAL A 92 1.17 -0.25 -5.22
C VAL A 92 -0.06 -0.33 -6.12
N TYR A 93 -1.15 0.28 -5.68
CA TYR A 93 -2.34 0.43 -6.49
C TYR A 93 -2.40 1.86 -6.98
N ARG A 94 -2.63 2.04 -8.28
CA ARG A 94 -2.73 3.36 -8.90
C ARG A 94 -4.18 3.62 -9.27
N TRP A 95 -4.71 4.76 -8.78
CA TRP A 95 -6.06 5.19 -9.13
C TRP A 95 -6.19 5.48 -10.63
N ASN A 96 -5.07 5.82 -11.29
CA ASN A 96 -5.04 6.31 -12.67
C ASN A 96 -5.85 7.60 -12.83
N ARG A 97 -5.75 8.44 -11.82
CA ARG A 97 -6.35 9.77 -11.74
C ARG A 97 -5.42 10.70 -10.99
N SER A 98 -5.55 12.00 -11.28
CA SER A 98 -4.89 13.04 -10.51
C SER A 98 -5.91 13.63 -9.53
N TYR A 99 -5.50 13.74 -8.27
CA TYR A 99 -6.29 14.36 -7.22
C TYR A 99 -5.49 15.49 -6.57
N PRO A 100 -6.15 16.44 -5.89
CA PRO A 100 -5.41 17.34 -5.01
C PRO A 100 -4.60 16.51 -4.01
N THR A 101 -3.33 16.87 -3.79
CA THR A 101 -2.46 16.11 -2.89
C THR A 101 -1.48 17.04 -2.17
N ASP A 102 -1.24 16.78 -0.90
CA ASP A 102 -0.25 17.45 -0.07
C ASP A 102 0.60 16.45 0.73
N PHE A 103 0.37 15.16 0.55
CA PHE A 103 1.17 14.10 1.16
C PHE A 103 1.37 12.99 0.13
N ARG A 104 2.64 12.68 -0.15
CA ARG A 104 3.01 11.72 -1.20
C ARG A 104 3.82 10.58 -0.64
N LEU A 105 3.82 9.46 -1.38
CA LEU A 105 4.75 8.36 -1.15
C LEU A 105 6.18 8.92 -1.20
N ASP A 106 6.95 8.68 -0.16
CA ASP A 106 8.31 9.22 -0.01
C ASP A 106 9.41 8.27 -0.49
N LEU A 107 9.04 7.21 -1.21
CA LEU A 107 9.98 6.29 -1.84
C LEU A 107 9.91 6.43 -3.35
N ALA A 108 11.06 6.51 -4.00
CA ALA A 108 11.15 6.48 -5.45
C ALA A 108 11.30 5.01 -5.88
N LEU A 109 10.23 4.43 -6.40
CA LEU A 109 10.19 3.00 -6.78
C LEU A 109 10.72 2.80 -8.19
N THR A 110 12.00 3.15 -8.38
CA THR A 110 12.65 3.12 -9.70
C THR A 110 14.00 2.41 -9.62
N PRO A 111 14.47 1.84 -10.76
CA PRO A 111 15.83 1.30 -10.83
C PRO A 111 16.86 2.38 -10.50
N PRO A 112 18.00 2.04 -9.91
CA PRO A 112 18.43 0.65 -9.61
C PRO A 112 17.96 0.13 -8.24
N HIS A 113 17.26 0.94 -7.44
CA HIS A 113 16.93 0.56 -6.05
C HIS A 113 15.72 -0.34 -5.94
N TRP A 114 14.75 -0.17 -6.82
CA TRP A 114 13.52 -0.97 -6.85
C TRP A 114 13.28 -1.51 -8.25
N ILE A 115 12.75 -2.73 -8.33
CA ILE A 115 12.48 -3.39 -9.60
C ILE A 115 11.02 -3.82 -9.63
N GLN A 116 10.30 -3.37 -10.64
CA GLN A 116 8.92 -3.79 -10.85
C GLN A 116 8.89 -5.22 -11.39
N THR A 117 8.17 -6.10 -10.71
CA THR A 117 8.09 -7.53 -11.04
C THR A 117 6.71 -7.96 -11.52
N HIS A 118 5.70 -7.09 -11.37
CA HIS A 118 4.32 -7.45 -11.70
C HIS A 118 3.51 -6.20 -12.02
N THR A 119 2.62 -6.32 -12.98
CA THR A 119 1.58 -5.33 -13.23
C THR A 119 0.31 -6.04 -13.69
N ALA A 120 -0.84 -5.52 -13.25
CA ALA A 120 -2.16 -6.00 -13.64
C ALA A 120 -3.14 -4.84 -13.56
N GLU A 121 -4.24 -4.95 -14.30
CA GLU A 121 -5.29 -3.94 -14.25
C GLU A 121 -6.62 -4.62 -13.93
N PHE A 122 -7.49 -3.89 -13.23
CA PHE A 122 -8.83 -4.38 -12.93
C PHE A 122 -9.80 -3.20 -12.81
N ALA A 123 -11.07 -3.48 -13.05
CA ALA A 123 -12.12 -2.47 -12.88
C ALA A 123 -12.50 -2.37 -11.41
N GLY A 124 -12.48 -1.16 -10.85
CA GLY A 124 -13.02 -0.86 -9.53
C GLY A 124 -14.52 -0.64 -9.59
N ASN A 125 -15.14 -0.31 -8.44
CA ASN A 125 -16.54 0.08 -8.45
C ASN A 125 -16.73 1.59 -8.63
N SER A 126 -15.79 2.41 -8.17
CA SER A 126 -15.80 3.88 -8.35
C SER A 126 -14.73 4.37 -9.34
N HIS A 127 -13.88 3.48 -9.81
CA HIS A 127 -12.81 3.79 -10.75
C HIS A 127 -12.86 2.78 -11.90
N PRO A 128 -12.85 3.23 -13.16
CA PRO A 128 -12.98 2.31 -14.30
C PRO A 128 -11.77 1.39 -14.45
N CYS A 129 -10.58 1.84 -14.05
CA CYS A 129 -9.36 1.05 -14.18
C CYS A 129 -8.42 1.39 -13.03
N ILE A 130 -8.02 0.37 -12.27
CA ILE A 130 -7.01 0.49 -11.22
C ILE A 130 -5.85 -0.41 -11.61
N THR A 131 -4.61 0.09 -11.50
CA THR A 131 -3.41 -0.67 -11.82
C THR A 131 -2.78 -1.19 -10.54
N GLU A 132 -2.46 -2.48 -10.51
CA GLU A 132 -1.73 -3.14 -9.42
C GLU A 132 -0.30 -3.36 -9.87
N GLU A 133 0.66 -2.92 -9.07
CA GLU A 133 2.09 -3.08 -9.36
C GLU A 133 2.79 -3.64 -8.13
N ILE A 134 3.77 -4.53 -8.36
CA ILE A 134 4.60 -5.08 -7.28
C ILE A 134 6.04 -4.72 -7.58
N TYR A 135 6.73 -4.22 -6.55
CA TYR A 135 8.14 -3.84 -6.61
C TYR A 135 8.93 -4.59 -5.56
N LEU A 136 10.10 -5.07 -5.93
CA LEU A 136 11.04 -5.70 -5.01
C LEU A 136 12.30 -4.84 -4.88
N PRO A 137 12.90 -4.79 -3.67
CA PRO A 137 14.16 -4.07 -3.51
C PRO A 137 15.27 -4.81 -4.26
N ALA A 138 16.09 -4.05 -4.97
CA ALA A 138 17.19 -4.61 -5.76
C ALA A 138 18.38 -5.08 -4.91
N ALA A 139 18.44 -4.65 -3.65
CA ALA A 139 19.56 -4.95 -2.74
C ALA A 139 19.84 -6.44 -2.57
N HIS A 140 18.79 -7.29 -2.60
CA HIS A 140 18.93 -8.73 -2.48
C HIS A 140 19.76 -9.35 -3.61
N ARG A 141 19.82 -8.68 -4.76
CA ARG A 141 20.54 -9.19 -5.93
C ARG A 141 22.00 -8.83 -5.90
N GLU A 142 22.35 -7.77 -5.19
CA GLU A 142 23.72 -7.32 -5.05
C GLU A 142 24.52 -8.17 -4.08
N GLU A 143 23.84 -8.85 -3.16
CA GLU A 143 24.44 -9.71 -2.16
C GLU A 143 24.76 -11.11 -2.68
N THR A 144 24.27 -11.44 -3.83
CA THR A 144 24.51 -12.73 -4.45
C THR A 144 25.62 -12.65 -5.47
#